data_c22fc630e9e76758170ad94a2c513451
#
_entry.id   c22fc630e9e76758170ad94a2c513451
#
_cell.length_a   1.000
_cell.length_b   1.000
_cell.length_c   1.000
_cell.angle_alpha   90.00
_cell.angle_beta   90.00
_cell.angle_gamma   90.00
#
_symmetry.space_group_name_H-M   'P 1'
#
loop_
_entity.id
_entity.type
_entity.pdbx_description
1 polymer ?
#
loop_
_entity_poly.entity_id
_entity_poly.type
_entity_poly.pdbx_seq_one_letter_code
_entity_poly.pdbx_strand_id
1 'polypeptide(L)'
;VPAVAVAAATALLLTGCTGGAPASGDDETLRYLIEQPEDPAAVEALQSHLEDFTEESGIKVKVEAMPFDTMRTVLQTQLRSGDGPDVFNWGSGPGFGGVLAEAGLLYDLTDAYAEYDWPIYDFAKERVTFDGMLYGIPGEMETIGLFYNKDLFAELGIEEPQNLADLEAAAATIAEAGIVPIAASDQEGWQGGHLLSMALSSRVGSAGMQSLISGETSWDSPDVVASLQLWKDFLEAGYLPEFPTSLSYDGANALFYSGDAAMVPTGSWLIAEIDDNVDFEVGYIPFPAEDGPGIFAGGLGSGPMISANTSKPEAALELVNYLASPEHGQWTVENLNVIPPQPIDAENVDVSPLFRQVLDDTATFSDGSGDFGFNIDVLTSDVFNEAMLDGIAAILSGQMTAEEVAAQMQAASEQ
;
A
#
# COMPACT_ATOMS: atom_id res chain seq x y z
N VAL A 1 -11.25 -45.49 -70.20
CA VAL A 1 -12.48 -46.19 -69.79
C VAL A 1 -13.16 -45.31 -68.78
N PRO A 2 -14.47 -45.04 -68.90
CA PRO A 2 -14.93 -43.64 -68.68
C PRO A 2 -15.42 -43.29 -67.30
N ALA A 3 -15.42 -41.98 -67.09
CA ALA A 3 -15.99 -41.28 -65.95
C ALA A 3 -17.53 -41.31 -65.97
N VAL A 4 -18.16 -41.47 -64.84
CA VAL A 4 -19.61 -41.16 -64.60
C VAL A 4 -19.69 -40.04 -63.57
N ALA A 5 -20.17 -38.90 -64.02
CA ALA A 5 -20.55 -37.78 -63.17
C ALA A 5 -21.98 -38.02 -62.66
N VAL A 6 -22.18 -37.88 -61.32
CA VAL A 6 -23.51 -37.78 -60.71
C VAL A 6 -23.61 -36.37 -60.08
N ALA A 7 -24.49 -35.59 -60.64
CA ALA A 7 -24.92 -34.30 -60.10
C ALA A 7 -26.03 -34.56 -59.05
N ALA A 8 -25.82 -34.13 -57.81
CA ALA A 8 -26.82 -34.05 -56.78
C ALA A 8 -27.17 -32.59 -56.50
N ALA A 9 -28.39 -32.22 -56.85
CA ALA A 9 -28.97 -30.91 -56.51
C ALA A 9 -29.38 -30.92 -55.02
N THR A 10 -28.83 -30.03 -54.25
CA THR A 10 -29.24 -29.82 -52.84
C THR A 10 -30.02 -28.52 -52.75
N ALA A 11 -31.28 -28.67 -52.36
CA ALA A 11 -32.23 -27.59 -52.12
C ALA A 11 -31.83 -26.83 -50.83
N LEU A 12 -31.66 -25.52 -50.93
CA LEU A 12 -31.53 -24.62 -49.77
C LEU A 12 -32.92 -24.45 -49.12
N LEU A 13 -33.04 -24.99 -47.93
CA LEU A 13 -34.10 -24.59 -46.99
C LEU A 13 -33.60 -23.45 -46.12
N LEU A 14 -34.07 -22.24 -46.40
CA LEU A 14 -33.97 -21.10 -45.46
C LEU A 14 -34.92 -21.33 -44.28
N THR A 15 -34.39 -21.83 -43.17
CA THR A 15 -35.06 -21.72 -41.87
C THR A 15 -34.53 -20.47 -41.19
N GLY A 16 -35.35 -19.45 -41.07
CA GLY A 16 -35.12 -18.28 -40.24
C GLY A 16 -35.00 -18.71 -38.79
N CYS A 17 -33.85 -18.46 -38.17
CA CYS A 17 -33.65 -18.47 -36.74
C CYS A 17 -34.09 -17.11 -36.20
N THR A 18 -35.29 -17.10 -35.65
CA THR A 18 -35.73 -16.05 -34.72
C THR A 18 -35.13 -16.30 -33.36
N GLY A 19 -34.58 -15.22 -32.78
CA GLY A 19 -34.42 -15.11 -31.33
C GLY A 19 -33.27 -15.90 -30.75
N GLY A 20 -32.04 -15.37 -30.85
CA GLY A 20 -31.07 -15.62 -29.81
C GLY A 20 -31.55 -14.88 -28.56
N ALA A 21 -31.87 -15.63 -27.52
CA ALA A 21 -32.05 -15.07 -26.21
C ALA A 21 -30.71 -14.40 -25.83
N PRO A 22 -30.74 -13.21 -25.16
CA PRO A 22 -29.52 -12.67 -24.62
C PRO A 22 -28.94 -13.71 -23.65
N ALA A 23 -27.64 -13.90 -23.70
CA ALA A 23 -26.89 -14.64 -22.69
C ALA A 23 -27.05 -13.87 -21.38
N SER A 24 -28.05 -14.25 -20.60
CA SER A 24 -28.31 -13.67 -19.29
C SER A 24 -27.51 -14.46 -18.26
N GLY A 25 -26.62 -13.80 -17.57
CA GLY A 25 -26.12 -14.32 -16.32
C GLY A 25 -24.80 -13.75 -15.80
N ASP A 26 -23.80 -13.49 -16.65
CA ASP A 26 -22.49 -13.04 -16.16
C ASP A 26 -22.17 -11.57 -16.51
N ASP A 27 -22.95 -10.92 -17.33
CA ASP A 27 -22.69 -9.58 -17.85
C ASP A 27 -23.10 -8.44 -16.88
N GLU A 28 -23.86 -8.74 -15.82
CA GLU A 28 -24.34 -7.76 -14.85
C GLU A 28 -23.55 -7.76 -13.54
N THR A 29 -22.63 -8.70 -13.32
CA THR A 29 -21.84 -8.77 -12.09
C THR A 29 -20.62 -7.84 -12.19
N LEU A 30 -20.47 -6.93 -11.22
CA LEU A 30 -19.27 -6.10 -11.10
C LEU A 30 -18.06 -6.96 -10.71
N ARG A 31 -16.94 -6.71 -11.34
CA ARG A 31 -15.64 -7.26 -10.92
C ARG A 31 -14.93 -6.22 -10.07
N TYR A 32 -14.69 -6.54 -8.81
CA TYR A 32 -13.96 -5.71 -7.87
C TYR A 32 -12.63 -6.39 -7.54
N LEU A 33 -11.52 -5.82 -8.04
CA LEU A 33 -10.17 -6.32 -7.82
C LEU A 33 -9.56 -5.61 -6.62
N ILE A 34 -9.10 -6.38 -5.65
CA ILE A 34 -8.35 -5.90 -4.49
C ILE A 34 -6.94 -6.46 -4.49
N GLU A 35 -6.05 -5.85 -3.74
CA GLU A 35 -4.79 -6.44 -3.37
C GLU A 35 -5.04 -7.74 -2.59
N GLN A 36 -4.21 -8.76 -2.83
CA GLN A 36 -4.30 -10.02 -2.10
C GLN A 36 -3.90 -9.77 -0.64
N PRO A 37 -4.83 -9.85 0.32
CA PRO A 37 -4.47 -9.75 1.72
C PRO A 37 -3.69 -11.01 2.14
N GLU A 38 -2.86 -10.86 3.16
CA GLU A 38 -2.09 -11.96 3.71
C GLU A 38 -3.01 -13.05 4.31
N ASP A 39 -4.06 -12.62 5.04
CA ASP A 39 -5.11 -13.54 5.47
C ASP A 39 -6.15 -13.75 4.35
N PRO A 40 -6.22 -14.95 3.74
CA PRO A 40 -7.24 -15.26 2.74
C PRO A 40 -8.68 -15.12 3.26
N ALA A 41 -8.90 -15.21 4.58
CA ALA A 41 -10.23 -15.04 5.19
C ALA A 41 -10.75 -13.60 5.03
N ALA A 42 -9.88 -12.61 4.90
CA ALA A 42 -10.26 -11.22 4.65
C ALA A 42 -10.99 -11.04 3.30
N VAL A 43 -10.62 -11.83 2.28
CA VAL A 43 -11.32 -11.82 0.98
C VAL A 43 -12.74 -12.36 1.14
N GLU A 44 -12.90 -13.46 1.89
CA GLU A 44 -14.21 -14.05 2.16
C GLU A 44 -15.07 -13.13 3.02
N ALA A 45 -14.48 -12.47 4.02
CA ALA A 45 -15.16 -11.48 4.85
C ALA A 45 -15.66 -10.28 4.03
N LEU A 46 -14.82 -9.72 3.17
CA LEU A 46 -15.23 -8.63 2.27
C LEU A 46 -16.31 -9.08 1.28
N GLN A 47 -16.18 -10.27 0.68
CA GLN A 47 -17.20 -10.80 -0.21
C GLN A 47 -18.54 -10.97 0.50
N SER A 48 -18.54 -11.45 1.76
CA SER A 48 -19.73 -11.58 2.58
C SER A 48 -20.35 -10.24 2.95
N HIS A 49 -19.51 -9.25 3.33
CA HIS A 49 -19.96 -7.89 3.61
C HIS A 49 -20.63 -7.23 2.40
N LEU A 50 -20.14 -7.49 1.19
CA LEU A 50 -20.74 -7.00 -0.05
C LEU A 50 -22.03 -7.74 -0.47
N GLU A 51 -22.42 -8.82 0.23
CA GLU A 51 -23.76 -9.40 0.08
C GLU A 51 -24.86 -8.45 0.59
N ASP A 52 -24.59 -7.68 1.65
CA ASP A 52 -25.49 -6.64 2.16
C ASP A 52 -25.73 -5.56 1.09
N PHE A 53 -24.66 -5.08 0.46
CA PHE A 53 -24.76 -4.18 -0.70
C PHE A 53 -25.58 -4.78 -1.84
N THR A 54 -25.36 -6.06 -2.15
CA THR A 54 -26.11 -6.77 -3.20
C THR A 54 -27.60 -6.91 -2.87
N GLU A 55 -27.93 -7.14 -1.58
CA GLU A 55 -29.33 -7.23 -1.14
C GLU A 55 -30.06 -5.89 -1.25
N GLU A 56 -29.36 -4.79 -0.95
CA GLU A 56 -29.93 -3.43 -0.99
C GLU A 56 -30.04 -2.87 -2.40
N SER A 57 -28.99 -3.02 -3.23
CA SER A 57 -28.91 -2.41 -4.56
C SER A 57 -29.40 -3.31 -5.68
N GLY A 58 -29.38 -4.63 -5.49
CA GLY A 58 -29.59 -5.62 -6.54
C GLY A 58 -28.36 -5.85 -7.44
N ILE A 59 -27.24 -5.14 -7.20
CA ILE A 59 -26.01 -5.23 -7.97
C ILE A 59 -25.13 -6.32 -7.38
N LYS A 60 -24.77 -7.31 -8.20
CA LYS A 60 -23.88 -8.38 -7.77
C LYS A 60 -22.43 -7.92 -7.89
N VAL A 61 -21.62 -8.24 -6.88
CA VAL A 61 -20.17 -7.97 -6.85
C VAL A 61 -19.42 -9.28 -6.70
N LYS A 62 -18.39 -9.46 -7.52
CA LYS A 62 -17.40 -10.52 -7.39
C LYS A 62 -16.07 -9.89 -6.97
N VAL A 63 -15.64 -10.19 -5.76
CA VAL A 63 -14.31 -9.82 -5.28
C VAL A 63 -13.28 -10.75 -5.94
N GLU A 64 -12.26 -10.15 -6.52
CA GLU A 64 -11.07 -10.81 -7.08
C GLU A 64 -9.84 -10.27 -6.34
N ALA A 65 -8.93 -11.14 -5.94
CA ALA A 65 -7.71 -10.75 -5.25
C ALA A 65 -6.49 -11.11 -6.10
N MET A 66 -5.46 -10.23 -6.07
CA MET A 66 -4.23 -10.42 -6.82
C MET A 66 -3.05 -9.85 -6.01
N PRO A 67 -1.90 -10.53 -5.95
CA PRO A 67 -0.70 -9.97 -5.33
C PRO A 67 -0.33 -8.61 -5.92
N PHE A 68 0.05 -7.65 -5.06
CA PHE A 68 0.32 -6.27 -5.44
C PHE A 68 1.34 -6.15 -6.59
N ASP A 69 2.45 -6.88 -6.52
CA ASP A 69 3.47 -6.87 -7.59
C ASP A 69 2.96 -7.38 -8.93
N THR A 70 2.02 -8.34 -8.89
CA THR A 70 1.34 -8.79 -10.10
C THR A 70 0.42 -7.69 -10.64
N MET A 71 -0.34 -7.01 -9.76
CA MET A 71 -1.18 -5.88 -10.15
C MET A 71 -0.35 -4.77 -10.80
N ARG A 72 0.77 -4.38 -10.21
CA ARG A 72 1.71 -3.38 -10.79
C ARG A 72 2.12 -3.71 -12.22
N THR A 73 2.29 -5.00 -12.51
CA THR A 73 2.76 -5.46 -13.83
C THR A 73 1.64 -5.52 -14.87
N VAL A 74 0.42 -5.92 -14.47
CA VAL A 74 -0.62 -6.28 -15.46
C VAL A 74 -1.80 -5.31 -15.54
N LEU A 75 -2.11 -4.56 -14.46
CA LEU A 75 -3.36 -3.78 -14.34
C LEU A 75 -3.52 -2.76 -15.47
N GLN A 76 -2.51 -1.95 -15.74
CA GLN A 76 -2.57 -0.94 -16.80
C GLN A 76 -2.85 -1.56 -18.18
N THR A 77 -2.27 -2.73 -18.46
CA THR A 77 -2.50 -3.44 -19.72
C THR A 77 -3.92 -3.98 -19.80
N GLN A 78 -4.44 -4.54 -18.71
CA GLN A 78 -5.82 -5.04 -18.64
C GLN A 78 -6.84 -3.92 -18.79
N LEU A 79 -6.63 -2.78 -18.11
CA LEU A 79 -7.48 -1.60 -18.25
C LEU A 79 -7.50 -1.07 -19.70
N ARG A 80 -6.34 -1.00 -20.35
CA ARG A 80 -6.24 -0.54 -21.76
C ARG A 80 -6.92 -1.49 -22.75
N SER A 81 -6.88 -2.79 -22.51
CA SER A 81 -7.53 -3.79 -23.40
C SER A 81 -9.05 -3.86 -23.22
N GLY A 82 -9.59 -3.32 -22.11
CA GLY A 82 -10.98 -3.46 -21.72
C GLY A 82 -11.32 -4.80 -21.04
N ASP A 83 -10.30 -5.63 -20.75
CA ASP A 83 -10.45 -6.90 -20.03
C ASP A 83 -10.21 -6.73 -18.50
N GLY A 84 -9.99 -5.49 -18.05
CA GLY A 84 -9.75 -5.15 -16.66
C GLY A 84 -10.98 -5.28 -15.75
N PRO A 85 -10.82 -5.09 -14.44
CA PRO A 85 -11.92 -5.01 -13.49
C PRO A 85 -12.78 -3.76 -13.72
N ASP A 86 -14.00 -3.76 -13.20
CA ASP A 86 -14.89 -2.59 -13.22
C ASP A 86 -14.46 -1.57 -12.15
N VAL A 87 -14.21 -2.08 -10.93
CA VAL A 87 -13.67 -1.35 -9.77
C VAL A 87 -12.41 -2.07 -9.29
N PHE A 88 -11.44 -1.32 -8.80
CA PHE A 88 -10.20 -1.91 -8.29
C PHE A 88 -9.55 -1.01 -7.25
N ASN A 89 -8.94 -1.61 -6.24
CA ASN A 89 -8.08 -0.90 -5.31
C ASN A 89 -6.73 -0.63 -5.96
N TRP A 90 -6.25 0.60 -5.84
CA TRP A 90 -4.95 1.00 -6.36
C TRP A 90 -4.33 2.10 -5.51
N GLY A 91 -2.99 2.13 -5.48
CA GLY A 91 -2.23 3.09 -4.70
C GLY A 91 -2.60 4.54 -5.02
N SER A 92 -2.70 5.35 -3.98
CA SER A 92 -2.90 6.78 -4.06
C SER A 92 -1.63 7.51 -4.52
N GLY A 93 -1.76 8.72 -5.06
CA GLY A 93 -0.64 9.57 -5.42
C GLY A 93 -0.18 9.49 -6.87
N PRO A 94 0.76 10.39 -7.26
CA PRO A 94 1.14 10.61 -8.66
C PRO A 94 1.86 9.42 -9.30
N GLY A 95 2.66 8.64 -8.56
CA GLY A 95 3.36 7.46 -9.07
C GLY A 95 2.46 6.23 -9.26
N PHE A 96 1.22 6.25 -8.80
CA PHE A 96 0.25 5.17 -8.88
C PHE A 96 -1.02 5.60 -9.64
N GLY A 97 -2.02 6.12 -8.92
CA GLY A 97 -3.26 6.61 -9.51
C GLY A 97 -3.04 7.69 -10.56
N GLY A 98 -2.05 8.57 -10.35
CA GLY A 98 -1.67 9.62 -11.30
C GLY A 98 -1.29 9.08 -12.67
N VAL A 99 -0.48 8.02 -12.73
CA VAL A 99 -0.07 7.36 -13.99
C VAL A 99 -1.28 6.82 -14.76
N LEU A 100 -2.27 6.26 -14.05
CA LEU A 100 -3.50 5.76 -14.67
C LEU A 100 -4.42 6.90 -15.12
N ALA A 101 -4.50 7.99 -14.35
CA ALA A 101 -5.27 9.18 -14.69
C ALA A 101 -4.72 9.86 -15.95
N GLU A 102 -3.41 10.10 -16.03
CA GLU A 102 -2.74 10.63 -17.23
C GLU A 102 -2.95 9.76 -18.47
N ALA A 103 -3.00 8.44 -18.28
CA ALA A 103 -3.28 7.50 -19.36
C ALA A 103 -4.77 7.45 -19.77
N GLY A 104 -5.66 8.18 -19.10
CA GLY A 104 -7.11 8.20 -19.35
C GLY A 104 -7.80 6.87 -19.01
N LEU A 105 -7.28 6.13 -18.03
CA LEU A 105 -7.77 4.81 -17.64
C LEU A 105 -8.71 4.82 -16.43
N LEU A 106 -8.86 5.98 -15.78
CA LEU A 106 -9.72 6.18 -14.60
C LEU A 106 -10.98 6.95 -14.96
N TYR A 107 -12.09 6.58 -14.32
CA TYR A 107 -13.34 7.31 -14.37
C TYR A 107 -13.26 8.54 -13.44
N ASP A 108 -13.70 9.71 -13.92
CA ASP A 108 -13.72 10.95 -13.15
C ASP A 108 -14.87 10.92 -12.12
N LEU A 109 -14.52 11.03 -10.83
CA LEU A 109 -15.44 11.04 -9.71
C LEU A 109 -15.76 12.44 -9.16
N THR A 110 -15.31 13.51 -9.82
CA THR A 110 -15.46 14.87 -9.32
C THR A 110 -16.93 15.25 -9.08
N ASP A 111 -17.81 14.91 -10.02
CA ASP A 111 -19.26 15.16 -9.88
C ASP A 111 -19.88 14.28 -8.77
N ALA A 112 -19.39 13.05 -8.61
CA ALA A 112 -19.86 12.14 -7.58
C ALA A 112 -19.50 12.63 -6.16
N TYR A 113 -18.30 13.15 -5.96
CA TYR A 113 -17.92 13.80 -4.69
C TYR A 113 -18.84 14.97 -4.33
N ALA A 114 -19.27 15.75 -5.33
CA ALA A 114 -20.19 16.84 -5.11
C ALA A 114 -21.64 16.37 -4.87
N GLU A 115 -22.05 15.25 -5.46
CA GLU A 115 -23.41 14.70 -5.35
C GLU A 115 -23.63 13.94 -4.05
N TYR A 116 -22.69 13.06 -3.67
CA TYR A 116 -22.81 12.18 -2.52
C TYR A 116 -22.28 12.77 -1.22
N ASP A 117 -21.51 13.88 -1.30
CA ASP A 117 -20.88 14.56 -0.14
C ASP A 117 -20.12 13.55 0.78
N TRP A 118 -19.30 12.70 0.18
CA TRP A 118 -18.55 11.69 0.91
C TRP A 118 -17.66 12.31 2.00
N PRO A 119 -17.72 11.81 3.24
CA PRO A 119 -17.04 12.41 4.39
C PRO A 119 -15.54 12.08 4.43
N ILE A 120 -14.90 12.10 3.28
CA ILE A 120 -13.45 11.84 3.15
C ILE A 120 -12.67 13.05 3.64
N TYR A 121 -11.61 12.85 4.40
CA TYR A 121 -10.72 13.90 4.86
C TYR A 121 -10.12 14.69 3.70
N ASP A 122 -10.02 16.01 3.81
CA ASP A 122 -9.54 16.86 2.72
C ASP A 122 -8.09 16.54 2.33
N PHE A 123 -7.21 16.28 3.29
CA PHE A 123 -5.84 15.88 3.02
C PHE A 123 -5.75 14.55 2.24
N ALA A 124 -6.71 13.66 2.46
CA ALA A 124 -6.77 12.38 1.76
C ALA A 124 -7.25 12.55 0.30
N LYS A 125 -8.25 13.42 0.07
CA LYS A 125 -8.71 13.75 -1.29
C LYS A 125 -7.59 14.27 -2.19
N GLU A 126 -6.62 15.00 -1.63
CA GLU A 126 -5.48 15.53 -2.39
C GLU A 126 -4.68 14.42 -3.06
N ARG A 127 -4.65 13.20 -2.47
CA ARG A 127 -3.88 12.06 -2.97
C ARG A 127 -4.49 11.35 -4.17
N VAL A 128 -5.75 11.59 -4.46
CA VAL A 128 -6.49 11.05 -5.61
C VAL A 128 -6.95 12.14 -6.56
N THR A 129 -6.42 13.37 -6.37
CA THR A 129 -6.70 14.52 -7.22
C THR A 129 -5.55 14.73 -8.21
N PHE A 130 -5.84 14.58 -9.49
CA PHE A 130 -4.88 14.77 -10.59
C PHE A 130 -5.48 15.78 -11.59
N ASP A 131 -4.72 16.80 -11.96
CA ASP A 131 -5.18 17.90 -12.83
C ASP A 131 -6.50 18.56 -12.37
N GLY A 132 -6.75 18.59 -11.07
CA GLY A 132 -7.94 19.17 -10.46
C GLY A 132 -9.20 18.31 -10.51
N MET A 133 -9.10 17.06 -10.95
CA MET A 133 -10.17 16.06 -10.97
C MET A 133 -9.92 14.95 -9.96
N LEU A 134 -10.98 14.41 -9.36
CA LEU A 134 -10.95 13.33 -8.38
C LEU A 134 -11.19 11.98 -9.06
N TYR A 135 -10.29 11.01 -8.85
CA TYR A 135 -10.31 9.74 -9.59
C TYR A 135 -10.50 8.48 -8.72
N GLY A 136 -10.61 8.61 -7.41
CA GLY A 136 -10.80 7.48 -6.50
C GLY A 136 -11.30 7.90 -5.14
N ILE A 137 -11.62 6.94 -4.29
CA ILE A 137 -11.61 7.12 -2.85
C ILE A 137 -10.16 6.85 -2.42
N PRO A 138 -9.55 7.72 -1.61
CA PRO A 138 -8.22 7.45 -1.07
C PRO A 138 -8.20 6.12 -0.32
N GLY A 139 -7.05 5.46 -0.29
CA GLY A 139 -6.87 4.25 0.48
C GLY A 139 -6.84 4.48 1.98
N GLU A 140 -6.60 3.41 2.70
CA GLU A 140 -6.39 3.42 4.14
C GLU A 140 -5.26 4.36 4.56
N MET A 141 -5.38 4.91 5.75
CA MET A 141 -4.28 5.62 6.39
C MET A 141 -3.28 4.61 6.95
N GLU A 142 -2.03 4.73 6.53
CA GLU A 142 -0.95 3.84 6.90
C GLU A 142 0.10 4.59 7.72
N THR A 143 0.61 3.93 8.76
CA THR A 143 1.82 4.33 9.45
C THR A 143 2.94 3.36 9.10
N ILE A 144 4.17 3.85 8.95
CA ILE A 144 5.36 3.05 8.68
C ILE A 144 6.35 3.31 9.81
N GLY A 145 6.74 2.25 10.49
CA GLY A 145 7.57 2.30 11.69
C GLY A 145 8.33 1.01 11.93
N LEU A 146 8.60 0.73 13.19
CA LEU A 146 9.41 -0.40 13.61
C LEU A 146 8.63 -1.26 14.60
N PHE A 147 8.20 -2.45 14.20
CA PHE A 147 7.70 -3.47 15.11
C PHE A 147 8.87 -4.11 15.86
N TYR A 148 8.68 -4.43 17.15
CA TYR A 148 9.71 -5.09 17.95
C TYR A 148 9.12 -6.09 18.94
N ASN A 149 9.90 -7.12 19.26
CA ASN A 149 9.56 -8.15 20.23
C ASN A 149 9.89 -7.66 21.64
N LYS A 150 8.84 -7.27 22.42
CA LYS A 150 8.99 -6.78 23.81
C LYS A 150 9.56 -7.82 24.73
N ASP A 151 9.20 -9.08 24.57
CA ASP A 151 9.66 -10.16 25.46
C ASP A 151 11.16 -10.38 25.29
N LEU A 152 11.65 -10.37 24.06
CA LEU A 152 13.08 -10.46 23.76
C LEU A 152 13.85 -9.24 24.28
N PHE A 153 13.31 -8.02 24.12
CA PHE A 153 13.91 -6.81 24.68
C PHE A 153 14.03 -6.92 26.20
N ALA A 154 12.97 -7.38 26.89
CA ALA A 154 12.99 -7.58 28.32
C ALA A 154 14.01 -8.68 28.76
N GLU A 155 14.11 -9.77 28.00
CA GLU A 155 15.09 -10.84 28.26
C GLU A 155 16.53 -10.35 28.15
N LEU A 156 16.82 -9.51 27.15
CA LEU A 156 18.15 -8.94 26.92
C LEU A 156 18.42 -7.68 27.76
N GLY A 157 17.43 -7.19 28.52
CA GLY A 157 17.54 -5.97 29.33
C GLY A 157 17.61 -4.70 28.49
N ILE A 158 16.98 -4.69 27.34
CA ILE A 158 16.90 -3.56 26.41
C ILE A 158 15.60 -2.79 26.72
N GLU A 159 15.72 -1.49 26.88
CA GLU A 159 14.58 -0.58 26.97
C GLU A 159 14.13 -0.17 25.56
N GLU A 160 12.88 0.27 25.42
CA GLU A 160 12.38 0.81 24.14
C GLU A 160 13.22 2.00 23.68
N PRO A 161 13.78 1.98 22.44
CA PRO A 161 14.65 3.04 21.93
C PRO A 161 13.95 4.40 21.89
N GLN A 162 14.55 5.40 22.50
CA GLN A 162 14.04 6.77 22.54
C GLN A 162 14.77 7.72 21.58
N ASN A 163 15.83 7.25 20.93
CA ASN A 163 16.61 7.95 19.94
C ASN A 163 17.44 6.93 19.12
N LEU A 164 18.11 7.41 18.07
CA LEU A 164 18.89 6.55 17.18
C LEU A 164 20.04 5.83 17.90
N ALA A 165 20.70 6.48 18.85
CA ALA A 165 21.79 5.86 19.60
C ALA A 165 21.29 4.69 20.49
N ASP A 166 20.08 4.80 21.04
CA ASP A 166 19.44 3.69 21.77
C ASP A 166 19.11 2.53 20.83
N LEU A 167 18.61 2.81 19.62
CA LEU A 167 18.35 1.79 18.60
C LEU A 167 19.63 1.06 18.17
N GLU A 168 20.74 1.79 17.96
CA GLU A 168 22.04 1.20 17.63
C GLU A 168 22.55 0.32 18.77
N ALA A 169 22.43 0.76 20.03
CA ALA A 169 22.83 -0.01 21.20
C ALA A 169 21.96 -1.28 21.36
N ALA A 170 20.68 -1.18 21.12
CA ALA A 170 19.76 -2.33 21.09
C ALA A 170 20.17 -3.33 20.01
N ALA A 171 20.37 -2.86 18.77
CA ALA A 171 20.80 -3.69 17.66
C ALA A 171 22.13 -4.40 17.93
N ALA A 172 23.11 -3.72 18.51
CA ALA A 172 24.38 -4.33 18.90
C ALA A 172 24.20 -5.45 19.93
N THR A 173 23.37 -5.21 20.96
CA THR A 173 23.07 -6.21 22.01
C THR A 173 22.39 -7.45 21.44
N ILE A 174 21.43 -7.25 20.53
CA ILE A 174 20.70 -8.32 19.86
C ILE A 174 21.62 -9.13 18.95
N ALA A 175 22.48 -8.45 18.18
CA ALA A 175 23.47 -9.11 17.33
C ALA A 175 24.48 -9.95 18.13
N GLU A 176 24.94 -9.48 19.31
CA GLU A 176 25.79 -10.25 20.23
C GLU A 176 25.07 -11.51 20.76
N ALA A 177 23.75 -11.48 20.87
CA ALA A 177 22.95 -12.67 21.24
C ALA A 177 22.78 -13.66 20.07
N GLY A 178 23.21 -13.31 18.86
CA GLY A 178 23.13 -14.15 17.66
C GLY A 178 21.77 -14.12 16.98
N ILE A 179 20.98 -13.08 17.23
CA ILE A 179 19.65 -12.83 16.64
C ILE A 179 19.79 -11.71 15.61
N VAL A 180 19.02 -11.74 14.54
CA VAL A 180 18.98 -10.64 13.56
C VAL A 180 18.35 -9.41 14.23
N PRO A 181 19.04 -8.28 14.34
CA PRO A 181 18.43 -7.10 14.98
C PRO A 181 17.21 -6.56 14.24
N ILE A 182 17.32 -6.34 12.93
CA ILE A 182 16.26 -5.73 12.11
C ILE A 182 16.10 -6.57 10.83
N ALA A 183 14.93 -7.17 10.65
CA ALA A 183 14.59 -7.95 9.46
C ALA A 183 14.22 -7.02 8.28
N ALA A 184 15.17 -6.21 7.83
CA ALA A 184 14.99 -5.40 6.63
C ALA A 184 15.09 -6.27 5.37
N SER A 185 14.15 -6.10 4.44
CA SER A 185 14.10 -6.79 3.15
C SER A 185 13.88 -5.79 2.01
N ASP A 186 14.23 -6.19 0.78
CA ASP A 186 14.02 -5.36 -0.42
C ASP A 186 14.02 -6.18 -1.72
N GLN A 187 13.54 -7.42 -1.69
CA GLN A 187 13.45 -8.24 -2.91
C GLN A 187 12.42 -7.68 -3.90
N GLU A 188 11.29 -7.19 -3.40
CA GLU A 188 10.21 -6.61 -4.19
C GLU A 188 10.46 -5.14 -4.55
N GLY A 189 11.47 -4.49 -3.93
CA GLY A 189 11.95 -3.15 -4.20
C GLY A 189 11.22 -2.04 -3.44
N TRP A 190 9.94 -2.17 -3.09
CA TRP A 190 9.19 -1.12 -2.41
C TRP A 190 9.60 -0.94 -0.94
N GLN A 191 10.06 -1.99 -0.28
CA GLN A 191 10.48 -1.93 1.13
C GLN A 191 11.64 -0.95 1.34
N GLY A 192 12.56 -0.86 0.38
CA GLY A 192 13.66 0.13 0.40
C GLY A 192 13.14 1.55 0.49
N GLY A 193 12.07 1.88 -0.24
CA GLY A 193 11.39 3.17 -0.14
C GLY A 193 10.89 3.48 1.27
N HIS A 194 10.34 2.49 1.95
CA HIS A 194 9.90 2.60 3.35
C HIS A 194 11.06 2.80 4.32
N LEU A 195 12.19 2.09 4.12
CA LEU A 195 13.39 2.29 4.92
C LEU A 195 13.88 3.74 4.86
N LEU A 196 13.96 4.32 3.65
CA LEU A 196 14.33 5.73 3.51
C LEU A 196 13.28 6.66 4.11
N SER A 197 12.00 6.40 3.84
CA SER A 197 10.87 7.22 4.32
C SER A 197 10.87 7.36 5.83
N MET A 198 11.07 6.25 6.57
CA MET A 198 11.15 6.26 8.04
C MET A 198 12.34 7.08 8.55
N ALA A 199 13.55 6.76 8.07
CA ALA A 199 14.77 7.40 8.53
C ALA A 199 14.78 8.90 8.22
N LEU A 200 14.35 9.27 7.02
CA LEU A 200 14.34 10.66 6.57
C LEU A 200 13.22 11.46 7.26
N SER A 201 12.00 10.92 7.37
CA SER A 201 10.90 11.59 8.08
C SER A 201 11.28 11.91 9.52
N SER A 202 11.87 10.94 10.24
CA SER A 202 12.33 11.16 11.62
C SER A 202 13.48 12.14 11.74
N ARG A 203 14.32 12.25 10.71
CA ARG A 203 15.46 13.20 10.69
C ARG A 203 15.01 14.64 10.45
N VAL A 204 14.07 14.87 9.50
CA VAL A 204 13.74 16.22 9.04
C VAL A 204 12.36 16.72 9.47
N GLY A 205 11.50 15.83 10.01
CA GLY A 205 10.11 16.13 10.35
C GLY A 205 9.22 16.31 9.12
N SER A 206 7.93 16.49 9.32
CA SER A 206 6.95 16.69 8.23
C SER A 206 7.28 17.94 7.39
N ALA A 207 7.71 19.02 8.03
CA ALA A 207 8.06 20.26 7.32
C ALA A 207 9.26 20.08 6.40
N GLY A 208 10.29 19.32 6.83
CA GLY A 208 11.44 18.99 6.00
C GLY A 208 11.07 18.07 4.84
N MET A 209 10.22 17.07 5.07
CA MET A 209 9.69 16.20 4.02
C MET A 209 8.90 16.99 2.98
N GLN A 210 8.01 17.90 3.42
CA GLN A 210 7.27 18.77 2.51
C GLN A 210 8.19 19.65 1.66
N SER A 211 9.27 20.17 2.25
CA SER A 211 10.28 20.98 1.55
C SER A 211 11.04 20.20 0.47
N LEU A 212 11.32 18.91 0.71
CA LEU A 212 11.93 18.00 -0.27
C LEU A 212 10.96 17.71 -1.43
N ILE A 213 9.71 17.35 -1.11
CA ILE A 213 8.69 17.01 -2.11
C ILE A 213 8.33 18.21 -2.98
N SER A 214 8.25 19.41 -2.40
CA SER A 214 8.01 20.66 -3.16
C SER A 214 9.21 21.17 -3.95
N GLY A 215 10.39 20.56 -3.79
CA GLY A 215 11.63 20.99 -4.44
C GLY A 215 12.27 22.25 -3.82
N GLU A 216 11.83 22.70 -2.64
CA GLU A 216 12.47 23.77 -1.89
C GLU A 216 13.81 23.33 -1.29
N THR A 217 13.91 22.06 -0.91
CA THR A 217 15.15 21.39 -0.49
C THR A 217 15.55 20.34 -1.52
N SER A 218 16.84 20.25 -1.80
CA SER A 218 17.38 19.29 -2.78
C SER A 218 17.43 17.87 -2.21
N TRP A 219 17.15 16.87 -3.05
CA TRP A 219 17.26 15.45 -2.70
C TRP A 219 18.72 14.96 -2.54
N ASP A 220 19.72 15.76 -2.90
CA ASP A 220 21.12 15.52 -2.58
C ASP A 220 21.60 16.26 -1.31
N SER A 221 20.66 16.72 -0.48
CA SER A 221 20.95 17.40 0.79
C SER A 221 21.67 16.47 1.79
N PRO A 222 22.41 17.04 2.76
CA PRO A 222 23.11 16.25 3.77
C PRO A 222 22.21 15.32 4.58
N ASP A 223 20.94 15.69 4.83
CA ASP A 223 20.00 14.88 5.59
C ASP A 223 19.54 13.65 4.81
N VAL A 224 19.30 13.79 3.51
CA VAL A 224 19.00 12.65 2.62
C VAL A 224 20.18 11.69 2.55
N VAL A 225 21.39 12.21 2.31
CA VAL A 225 22.61 11.41 2.29
C VAL A 225 22.82 10.67 3.61
N ALA A 226 22.63 11.35 4.76
CA ALA A 226 22.77 10.73 6.06
C ALA A 226 21.72 9.63 6.32
N SER A 227 20.48 9.80 5.85
CA SER A 227 19.42 8.79 5.98
C SER A 227 19.69 7.55 5.12
N LEU A 228 20.23 7.74 3.92
CA LEU A 228 20.70 6.64 3.06
C LEU A 228 21.91 5.91 3.67
N GLN A 229 22.89 6.67 4.20
CA GLN A 229 24.11 6.14 4.80
C GLN A 229 23.81 5.30 6.05
N LEU A 230 22.79 5.66 6.82
CA LEU A 230 22.36 4.91 8.01
C LEU A 230 22.07 3.44 7.71
N TRP A 231 21.33 3.16 6.65
CA TRP A 231 20.99 1.78 6.26
C TRP A 231 22.22 1.00 5.78
N LYS A 232 23.14 1.68 5.13
CA LYS A 232 24.45 1.10 4.78
C LYS A 232 25.28 0.77 6.03
N ASP A 233 25.34 1.68 6.97
CA ASP A 233 26.06 1.47 8.23
C ASP A 233 25.46 0.31 9.03
N PHE A 234 24.13 0.17 9.06
CA PHE A 234 23.44 -0.97 9.69
C PHE A 234 23.76 -2.29 9.00
N LEU A 235 23.81 -2.30 7.67
CA LEU A 235 24.21 -3.50 6.92
C LEU A 235 25.67 -3.88 7.23
N GLU A 236 26.59 -2.92 7.20
CA GLU A 236 28.02 -3.16 7.47
C GLU A 236 28.29 -3.56 8.93
N ALA A 237 27.48 -3.08 9.88
CA ALA A 237 27.50 -3.49 11.29
C ALA A 237 26.91 -4.91 11.54
N GLY A 238 26.24 -5.51 10.54
CA GLY A 238 25.59 -6.79 10.68
C GLY A 238 24.27 -6.73 11.45
N TYR A 239 23.60 -5.57 11.44
CA TYR A 239 22.28 -5.38 12.06
C TYR A 239 21.12 -5.79 11.15
N LEU A 240 21.38 -5.97 9.85
CA LEU A 240 20.41 -6.42 8.85
C LEU A 240 20.75 -7.85 8.41
N PRO A 241 19.84 -8.58 7.76
CA PRO A 241 20.14 -9.81 7.05
C PRO A 241 21.31 -9.64 6.06
N GLU A 242 22.10 -10.67 5.82
CA GLU A 242 23.31 -10.61 4.97
C GLU A 242 22.99 -10.15 3.52
N PHE A 243 21.79 -10.50 3.01
CA PHE A 243 21.37 -10.18 1.64
C PHE A 243 19.93 -9.61 1.63
N PRO A 244 19.71 -8.37 2.09
CA PRO A 244 18.35 -7.79 2.18
C PRO A 244 17.62 -7.77 0.84
N THR A 245 18.32 -7.47 -0.27
CA THR A 245 17.76 -7.44 -1.64
C THR A 245 17.38 -8.82 -2.21
N SER A 246 17.68 -9.90 -1.50
CA SER A 246 17.29 -11.26 -1.85
C SER A 246 16.27 -11.86 -0.86
N LEU A 247 15.95 -11.12 0.18
CA LEU A 247 14.95 -11.48 1.18
C LEU A 247 13.62 -10.86 0.80
N SER A 248 12.58 -11.70 0.66
CA SER A 248 11.23 -11.22 0.39
C SER A 248 10.60 -10.59 1.63
N TYR A 249 9.56 -9.80 1.41
CA TYR A 249 8.74 -9.23 2.47
C TYR A 249 8.23 -10.31 3.44
N ASP A 250 7.58 -11.35 2.91
CA ASP A 250 7.11 -12.49 3.72
C ASP A 250 8.25 -13.19 4.46
N GLY A 251 9.42 -13.29 3.82
CA GLY A 251 10.61 -13.87 4.46
C GLY A 251 11.11 -13.06 5.65
N ALA A 252 11.07 -11.73 5.57
CA ALA A 252 11.43 -10.84 6.68
C ALA A 252 10.41 -10.94 7.82
N ASN A 253 9.12 -10.94 7.50
CA ASN A 253 8.05 -11.11 8.49
C ASN A 253 8.15 -12.48 9.18
N ALA A 254 8.44 -13.55 8.44
CA ALA A 254 8.64 -14.89 9.01
C ALA A 254 9.83 -14.95 10.00
N LEU A 255 10.93 -14.21 9.76
CA LEU A 255 12.03 -14.09 10.72
C LEU A 255 11.58 -13.41 12.01
N PHE A 256 10.74 -12.38 11.90
CA PHE A 256 10.18 -11.70 13.06
C PHE A 256 9.19 -12.61 13.80
N TYR A 257 8.27 -13.27 13.12
CA TYR A 257 7.27 -14.16 13.73
C TYR A 257 7.88 -15.33 14.46
N SER A 258 8.99 -15.88 13.94
CA SER A 258 9.72 -16.97 14.60
C SER A 258 10.59 -16.52 15.79
N GLY A 259 10.82 -15.21 15.95
CA GLY A 259 11.78 -14.66 16.92
C GLY A 259 13.24 -14.77 16.47
N ASP A 260 13.50 -15.16 15.21
CA ASP A 260 14.85 -15.15 14.62
C ASP A 260 15.33 -13.72 14.31
N ALA A 261 14.39 -12.78 14.21
CA ALA A 261 14.67 -11.34 14.19
C ALA A 261 13.93 -10.63 15.33
N ALA A 262 14.56 -9.61 15.90
CA ALA A 262 14.02 -8.85 17.03
C ALA A 262 13.06 -7.74 16.61
N MET A 263 13.28 -7.17 15.42
CA MET A 263 12.52 -6.04 14.88
C MET A 263 12.24 -6.26 13.39
N VAL A 264 11.12 -5.70 12.89
CA VAL A 264 10.81 -5.62 11.47
C VAL A 264 10.33 -4.21 11.09
N PRO A 265 10.97 -3.56 10.09
CA PRO A 265 10.60 -2.23 9.62
C PRO A 265 9.52 -2.36 8.54
N THR A 266 8.28 -2.02 8.88
CA THR A 266 7.15 -2.10 7.95
C THR A 266 5.98 -1.23 8.44
N GLY A 267 4.83 -1.33 7.76
CA GLY A 267 3.67 -0.51 8.07
C GLY A 267 2.62 -1.21 8.91
N SER A 268 1.63 -0.40 9.33
CA SER A 268 0.53 -0.82 10.20
C SER A 268 -0.33 -1.95 9.62
N TRP A 269 -0.29 -2.20 8.33
CA TRP A 269 -0.97 -3.35 7.69
C TRP A 269 -0.51 -4.71 8.23
N LEU A 270 0.73 -4.82 8.76
CA LEU A 270 1.23 -6.06 9.35
C LEU A 270 0.46 -6.44 10.63
N ILE A 271 -0.23 -5.52 11.28
CA ILE A 271 -0.95 -5.78 12.54
C ILE A 271 -2.02 -6.86 12.36
N ALA A 272 -2.67 -6.89 11.19
CA ALA A 272 -3.68 -7.90 10.89
C ALA A 272 -3.16 -9.34 11.01
N GLU A 273 -1.83 -9.54 10.82
CA GLU A 273 -1.21 -10.86 10.86
C GLU A 273 -0.49 -11.15 12.18
N ILE A 274 -0.08 -10.11 12.91
CA ILE A 274 0.74 -10.26 14.12
C ILE A 274 0.04 -11.13 15.14
N ASP A 275 -1.24 -10.88 15.43
CA ASP A 275 -1.98 -11.59 16.48
C ASP A 275 -2.09 -13.11 16.19
N ASP A 276 -2.06 -13.52 14.91
CA ASP A 276 -2.17 -14.92 14.50
C ASP A 276 -0.80 -15.63 14.35
N ASN A 277 0.30 -14.88 14.21
CA ASN A 277 1.60 -15.43 13.87
C ASN A 277 2.66 -15.37 14.98
N VAL A 278 2.42 -14.63 16.09
CA VAL A 278 3.40 -14.49 17.17
C VAL A 278 2.85 -14.95 18.53
N ASP A 279 3.73 -15.53 19.35
CA ASP A 279 3.43 -15.97 20.72
C ASP A 279 4.02 -15.00 21.77
N PHE A 280 4.51 -13.81 21.38
CA PHE A 280 5.16 -12.80 22.23
C PHE A 280 4.47 -11.44 22.15
N GLU A 281 4.70 -10.58 23.14
CA GLU A 281 4.16 -9.22 23.12
C GLU A 281 4.91 -8.34 22.10
N VAL A 282 4.17 -7.68 21.21
CA VAL A 282 4.72 -6.81 20.16
C VAL A 282 4.56 -5.34 20.55
N GLY A 283 5.60 -4.54 20.29
CA GLY A 283 5.54 -3.09 20.30
C GLY A 283 5.66 -2.53 18.90
N TYR A 284 5.16 -1.32 18.70
CA TYR A 284 5.26 -0.60 17.44
C TYR A 284 5.61 0.86 17.73
N ILE A 285 6.73 1.33 17.18
CA ILE A 285 7.26 2.66 17.42
C ILE A 285 7.62 3.36 16.10
N PRO A 286 7.60 4.69 16.03
CA PRO A 286 8.22 5.40 14.93
C PRO A 286 9.71 5.07 14.86
N PHE A 287 10.31 5.21 13.69
CA PHE A 287 11.75 5.07 13.55
C PHE A 287 12.45 6.20 14.34
N PRO A 288 13.38 5.89 15.26
CA PRO A 288 13.95 6.90 16.14
C PRO A 288 14.75 7.98 15.38
N ALA A 289 14.62 9.24 15.82
CA ALA A 289 15.44 10.36 15.37
C ALA A 289 16.77 10.41 16.13
N GLU A 290 17.69 11.30 15.69
CA GLU A 290 18.97 11.50 16.41
C GLU A 290 18.74 11.93 17.87
N ASP A 291 17.81 12.86 18.10
CA ASP A 291 17.55 13.48 19.40
C ASP A 291 16.11 13.24 19.90
N GLY A 292 15.51 12.07 19.62
CA GLY A 292 14.16 11.78 20.08
C GLY A 292 13.54 10.53 19.47
N PRO A 293 12.29 10.23 19.85
CA PRO A 293 11.61 9.01 19.40
C PRO A 293 11.31 8.99 17.90
N GLY A 294 11.48 10.12 17.20
CA GLY A 294 11.13 10.24 15.80
C GLY A 294 9.64 10.43 15.55
N ILE A 295 9.24 10.25 14.30
CA ILE A 295 7.86 10.30 13.83
C ILE A 295 7.58 9.12 12.91
N PHE A 296 6.34 8.65 12.86
CA PHE A 296 5.96 7.69 11.84
C PHE A 296 6.07 8.32 10.45
N ALA A 297 6.63 7.60 9.50
CA ALA A 297 6.35 7.87 8.10
C ALA A 297 4.97 7.30 7.76
N GLY A 298 4.36 7.74 6.67
CA GLY A 298 3.11 7.15 6.27
C GLY A 298 2.46 7.84 5.09
N GLY A 299 1.29 7.37 4.76
CA GLY A 299 0.58 7.82 3.59
C GLY A 299 -0.84 7.30 3.54
N LEU A 300 -1.33 7.24 2.34
CA LEU A 300 -2.60 6.61 2.01
C LEU A 300 -2.30 5.46 1.05
N GLY A 301 -2.70 4.27 1.45
CA GLY A 301 -2.53 3.05 0.68
C GLY A 301 -3.46 2.96 -0.52
N SER A 302 -3.84 1.73 -0.85
CA SER A 302 -4.66 1.42 -2.01
C SER A 302 -6.15 1.61 -1.72
N GLY A 303 -6.82 2.40 -2.54
CA GLY A 303 -8.25 2.66 -2.44
C GLY A 303 -9.02 2.43 -3.74
N PRO A 304 -10.36 2.36 -3.69
CA PRO A 304 -11.18 2.01 -4.84
C PRO A 304 -11.18 3.12 -5.91
N MET A 305 -10.88 2.68 -7.14
CA MET A 305 -10.97 3.45 -8.37
C MET A 305 -11.87 2.74 -9.38
N ILE A 306 -12.47 3.48 -10.30
CA ILE A 306 -13.33 2.93 -11.36
C ILE A 306 -12.58 2.94 -12.68
N SER A 307 -12.63 1.84 -13.43
CA SER A 307 -12.09 1.77 -14.80
C SER A 307 -12.85 2.71 -15.75
N ALA A 308 -12.14 3.56 -16.49
CA ALA A 308 -12.76 4.38 -17.54
C ALA A 308 -13.40 3.53 -18.65
N ASN A 309 -13.00 2.27 -18.79
CA ASN A 309 -13.47 1.34 -19.82
C ASN A 309 -14.57 0.39 -19.32
N THR A 310 -15.07 0.56 -18.08
CA THR A 310 -16.19 -0.26 -17.61
C THR A 310 -17.45 -0.04 -18.45
N SER A 311 -18.16 -1.12 -18.75
CA SER A 311 -19.48 -1.05 -19.39
C SER A 311 -20.62 -0.80 -18.39
N LYS A 312 -20.30 -0.68 -17.08
CA LYS A 312 -21.25 -0.58 -15.96
C LYS A 312 -20.95 0.61 -15.04
N PRO A 313 -20.72 1.82 -15.57
CA PRO A 313 -20.26 2.94 -14.76
C PRO A 313 -21.22 3.34 -13.63
N GLU A 314 -22.53 3.26 -13.85
CA GLU A 314 -23.53 3.58 -12.82
C GLU A 314 -23.49 2.57 -11.66
N ALA A 315 -23.41 1.27 -11.96
CA ALA A 315 -23.31 0.24 -10.93
C ALA A 315 -21.96 0.31 -10.19
N ALA A 316 -20.87 0.61 -10.90
CA ALA A 316 -19.55 0.81 -10.28
C ALA A 316 -19.55 2.01 -9.34
N LEU A 317 -20.23 3.09 -9.70
CA LEU A 317 -20.38 4.27 -8.84
C LEU A 317 -21.20 3.99 -7.58
N GLU A 318 -22.29 3.19 -7.69
CA GLU A 318 -23.04 2.77 -6.51
C GLU A 318 -22.19 1.92 -5.56
N LEU A 319 -21.34 1.03 -6.08
CA LEU A 319 -20.39 0.27 -5.26
C LEU A 319 -19.40 1.21 -4.56
N VAL A 320 -18.80 2.15 -5.29
CA VAL A 320 -17.85 3.11 -4.69
C VAL A 320 -18.53 3.99 -3.64
N ASN A 321 -19.80 4.38 -3.87
CA ASN A 321 -20.59 5.10 -2.87
C ASN A 321 -20.80 4.28 -1.58
N TYR A 322 -21.03 2.99 -1.69
CA TYR A 322 -21.11 2.10 -0.53
C TYR A 322 -19.75 1.99 0.19
N LEU A 323 -18.65 1.81 -0.56
CA LEU A 323 -17.29 1.72 -0.01
C LEU A 323 -16.82 3.03 0.66
N ALA A 324 -17.34 4.18 0.24
CA ALA A 324 -17.04 5.48 0.84
C ALA A 324 -17.90 5.80 2.08
N SER A 325 -18.83 4.92 2.45
CA SER A 325 -19.74 5.16 3.58
C SER A 325 -19.05 5.02 4.93
N PRO A 326 -19.49 5.76 5.98
CA PRO A 326 -19.00 5.58 7.34
C PRO A 326 -19.21 4.15 7.85
N GLU A 327 -20.29 3.51 7.45
CA GLU A 327 -20.62 2.13 7.85
C GLU A 327 -19.62 1.13 7.32
N HIS A 328 -19.20 1.28 6.05
CA HIS A 328 -18.11 0.45 5.49
C HIS A 328 -16.78 0.78 6.18
N GLY A 329 -16.46 2.05 6.40
CA GLY A 329 -15.26 2.45 7.13
C GLY A 329 -15.19 1.85 8.53
N GLN A 330 -16.29 1.85 9.28
CA GLN A 330 -16.37 1.19 10.58
C GLN A 330 -16.12 -0.32 10.47
N TRP A 331 -16.73 -0.97 9.47
CA TRP A 331 -16.56 -2.39 9.21
C TRP A 331 -15.10 -2.76 8.88
N THR A 332 -14.37 -1.93 8.10
CA THR A 332 -12.96 -2.18 7.78
C THR A 332 -12.06 -2.13 9.00
N VAL A 333 -12.33 -1.21 9.93
CA VAL A 333 -11.61 -1.13 11.21
C VAL A 333 -11.80 -2.41 12.03
N GLU A 334 -13.04 -2.90 12.13
CA GLU A 334 -13.41 -4.01 13.01
C GLU A 334 -13.04 -5.39 12.44
N ASN A 335 -12.94 -5.51 11.10
CA ASN A 335 -12.79 -6.81 10.44
C ASN A 335 -11.48 -6.96 9.65
N LEU A 336 -10.84 -5.84 9.28
CA LEU A 336 -9.62 -5.86 8.47
C LEU A 336 -8.43 -5.17 9.13
N ASN A 337 -8.59 -4.58 10.32
CA ASN A 337 -7.59 -3.73 10.98
C ASN A 337 -7.06 -2.62 10.06
N VAL A 338 -7.93 -1.97 9.32
CA VAL A 338 -7.64 -0.92 8.34
C VAL A 338 -8.20 0.41 8.83
N ILE A 339 -7.44 1.48 8.74
CA ILE A 339 -7.87 2.83 9.11
C ILE A 339 -8.39 3.54 7.85
N PRO A 340 -9.71 3.74 7.71
CA PRO A 340 -10.26 4.33 6.50
C PRO A 340 -9.99 5.84 6.42
N PRO A 341 -10.05 6.44 5.22
CA PRO A 341 -9.81 7.87 5.00
C PRO A 341 -11.00 8.77 5.38
N GLN A 342 -11.97 8.24 6.12
CA GLN A 342 -13.16 8.94 6.62
C GLN A 342 -13.30 8.80 8.14
N PRO A 343 -14.08 9.68 8.80
CA PRO A 343 -14.34 9.59 10.24
C PRO A 343 -14.99 8.26 10.65
N ILE A 344 -14.51 7.69 11.75
CA ILE A 344 -15.03 6.48 12.39
C ILE A 344 -15.31 6.75 13.88
N ASP A 345 -16.10 5.89 14.51
CA ASP A 345 -16.26 5.88 15.98
C ASP A 345 -15.16 5.00 16.61
N ALA A 346 -13.94 5.56 16.69
CA ALA A 346 -12.78 4.85 17.22
C ALA A 346 -12.91 4.45 18.71
N GLU A 347 -13.78 5.10 19.50
CA GLU A 347 -13.94 4.79 20.92
C GLU A 347 -14.66 3.45 21.17
N ASN A 348 -15.51 3.03 20.24
CA ASN A 348 -16.41 1.89 20.40
C ASN A 348 -16.05 0.68 19.53
N VAL A 349 -14.83 0.63 18.94
CA VAL A 349 -14.37 -0.53 18.16
C VAL A 349 -13.74 -1.60 19.05
N ASP A 350 -13.98 -2.86 18.73
CA ASP A 350 -13.36 -4.04 19.38
C ASP A 350 -12.15 -4.48 18.54
N VAL A 351 -10.97 -4.03 18.92
CA VAL A 351 -9.70 -4.27 18.20
C VAL A 351 -8.60 -4.65 19.17
N SER A 352 -7.51 -5.23 18.65
CA SER A 352 -6.33 -5.60 19.44
C SER A 352 -5.69 -4.36 20.11
N PRO A 353 -4.97 -4.55 21.24
CA PRO A 353 -4.26 -3.44 21.88
C PRO A 353 -3.25 -2.75 20.97
N LEU A 354 -2.60 -3.51 20.09
CA LEU A 354 -1.63 -2.98 19.14
C LEU A 354 -2.31 -2.09 18.08
N PHE A 355 -3.43 -2.56 17.52
CA PHE A 355 -4.19 -1.73 16.56
C PHE A 355 -4.84 -0.52 17.22
N ARG A 356 -5.27 -0.65 18.50
CA ARG A 356 -5.74 0.49 19.29
C ARG A 356 -4.68 1.59 19.42
N GLN A 357 -3.41 1.21 19.67
CA GLN A 357 -2.30 2.15 19.70
C GLN A 357 -2.18 2.91 18.38
N VAL A 358 -2.25 2.21 17.24
CA VAL A 358 -2.15 2.85 15.90
C VAL A 358 -3.33 3.77 15.61
N LEU A 359 -4.55 3.41 16.05
CA LEU A 359 -5.70 4.31 15.95
C LEU A 359 -5.50 5.59 16.76
N ASP A 360 -4.97 5.48 17.99
CA ASP A 360 -4.69 6.62 18.85
C ASP A 360 -3.57 7.50 18.26
N ASP A 361 -2.50 6.90 17.76
CA ASP A 361 -1.41 7.60 17.09
C ASP A 361 -1.91 8.35 15.85
N THR A 362 -2.72 7.68 15.01
CA THR A 362 -3.29 8.27 13.79
C THR A 362 -4.25 9.40 14.09
N ALA A 363 -5.00 9.33 15.21
CA ALA A 363 -5.89 10.42 15.64
C ALA A 363 -5.12 11.72 15.90
N THR A 364 -3.88 11.65 16.42
CA THR A 364 -3.02 12.84 16.64
C THR A 364 -2.61 13.54 15.35
N PHE A 365 -2.54 12.81 14.24
CA PHE A 365 -2.24 13.39 12.93
C PHE A 365 -3.48 14.06 12.33
N SER A 366 -4.64 13.42 12.49
CA SER A 366 -5.91 13.92 11.95
C SER A 366 -6.35 15.23 12.61
N ASP A 367 -6.03 15.42 13.91
CA ASP A 367 -6.35 16.65 14.66
C ASP A 367 -5.22 17.70 14.63
N GLY A 368 -4.07 17.36 14.03
CA GLY A 368 -2.91 18.24 13.89
C GLY A 368 -2.13 18.46 15.20
N SER A 369 -2.30 17.63 16.21
CA SER A 369 -1.55 17.71 17.49
C SER A 369 -0.22 16.97 17.45
N GLY A 370 -0.05 16.00 16.52
CA GLY A 370 1.18 15.25 16.27
C GLY A 370 1.90 15.66 14.99
N ASP A 371 3.19 15.33 14.88
CA ASP A 371 3.95 15.41 13.64
C ASP A 371 3.94 14.06 12.93
N PHE A 372 3.85 14.06 11.59
CA PHE A 372 3.71 12.87 10.77
C PHE A 372 4.53 13.01 9.50
N GLY A 373 5.40 12.05 9.24
CA GLY A 373 6.22 11.99 8.05
C GLY A 373 5.48 11.46 6.83
N PHE A 374 6.20 11.25 5.77
CA PHE A 374 5.61 10.84 4.50
C PHE A 374 6.23 9.55 3.98
N ASN A 375 5.40 8.66 3.45
CA ASN A 375 5.86 7.64 2.52
C ASN A 375 6.18 8.32 1.18
N ILE A 376 7.45 8.27 0.77
CA ILE A 376 7.96 9.08 -0.36
C ILE A 376 7.33 8.63 -1.67
N ASP A 377 7.21 7.33 -1.91
CA ASP A 377 6.81 6.75 -3.19
C ASP A 377 5.36 7.07 -3.59
N VAL A 378 4.48 7.29 -2.59
CA VAL A 378 3.08 7.72 -2.86
C VAL A 378 2.94 9.21 -3.16
N LEU A 379 4.03 9.99 -3.05
CA LEU A 379 4.02 11.45 -3.20
C LEU A 379 4.85 11.95 -4.37
N THR A 380 5.66 11.08 -4.97
CA THR A 380 6.63 11.43 -5.99
C THR A 380 6.28 10.75 -7.33
N SER A 381 6.90 11.23 -8.41
CA SER A 381 6.67 10.70 -9.76
C SER A 381 7.24 9.29 -9.92
N ASP A 382 6.73 8.56 -10.92
CA ASP A 382 7.22 7.22 -11.28
C ASP A 382 8.73 7.21 -11.59
N VAL A 383 9.22 8.23 -12.31
CA VAL A 383 10.65 8.38 -12.63
C VAL A 383 11.50 8.58 -11.37
N PHE A 384 10.99 9.35 -10.42
CA PHE A 384 11.69 9.55 -9.14
C PHE A 384 11.68 8.26 -8.33
N ASN A 385 10.55 7.58 -8.25
CA ASN A 385 10.39 6.33 -7.50
C ASN A 385 11.34 5.26 -8.03
N GLU A 386 11.46 5.08 -9.36
CA GLU A 386 12.42 4.15 -9.96
C GLU A 386 13.85 4.48 -9.51
N ALA A 387 14.27 5.75 -9.60
CA ALA A 387 15.62 6.15 -9.19
C ALA A 387 15.89 5.95 -7.70
N MET A 388 14.90 6.22 -6.85
CA MET A 388 14.98 6.04 -5.40
C MET A 388 15.09 4.54 -5.03
N LEU A 389 14.18 3.71 -5.53
CA LEU A 389 14.11 2.29 -5.18
C LEU A 389 15.35 1.54 -5.68
N ASP A 390 15.74 1.73 -6.95
CA ASP A 390 16.98 1.16 -7.50
C ASP A 390 18.22 1.62 -6.72
N GLY A 391 18.24 2.89 -6.31
CA GLY A 391 19.34 3.46 -5.53
C GLY A 391 19.48 2.81 -4.16
N ILE A 392 18.38 2.62 -3.44
CA ILE A 392 18.39 1.97 -2.12
C ILE A 392 18.80 0.50 -2.25
N ALA A 393 18.27 -0.23 -3.22
CA ALA A 393 18.71 -1.58 -3.52
C ALA A 393 20.22 -1.64 -3.82
N ALA A 394 20.77 -0.65 -4.53
CA ALA A 394 22.20 -0.55 -4.78
C ALA A 394 23.03 -0.25 -3.52
N ILE A 395 22.51 0.52 -2.56
CA ILE A 395 23.13 0.70 -1.23
C ILE A 395 23.12 -0.61 -0.45
N LEU A 396 21.98 -1.27 -0.36
CA LEU A 396 21.79 -2.53 0.39
C LEU A 396 22.57 -3.70 -0.22
N SER A 397 22.97 -3.61 -1.49
CA SER A 397 23.86 -4.58 -2.15
C SER A 397 25.34 -4.13 -2.19
N GLY A 398 25.67 -2.95 -1.64
CA GLY A 398 27.02 -2.41 -1.59
C GLY A 398 27.55 -1.91 -2.93
N GLN A 399 26.69 -1.62 -3.90
CA GLN A 399 27.06 -1.20 -5.26
C GLN A 399 27.26 0.30 -5.42
N MET A 400 26.55 1.10 -4.59
CA MET A 400 26.61 2.58 -4.63
C MET A 400 26.87 3.19 -3.26
N THR A 401 27.30 4.43 -3.27
CA THR A 401 27.38 5.26 -2.06
C THR A 401 26.08 6.05 -1.86
N ALA A 402 25.84 6.52 -0.64
CA ALA A 402 24.69 7.35 -0.32
C ALA A 402 24.66 8.65 -1.15
N GLU A 403 25.82 9.27 -1.39
CA GLU A 403 25.95 10.49 -2.20
C GLU A 403 25.61 10.24 -3.68
N GLU A 404 26.01 9.09 -4.24
CA GLU A 404 25.69 8.74 -5.62
C GLU A 404 24.19 8.53 -5.80
N VAL A 405 23.53 7.86 -4.85
CA VAL A 405 22.06 7.64 -4.87
C VAL A 405 21.32 8.96 -4.69
N ALA A 406 21.68 9.78 -3.71
CA ALA A 406 21.09 11.10 -3.49
C ALA A 406 21.17 11.99 -4.74
N ALA A 407 22.33 11.99 -5.43
CA ALA A 407 22.49 12.71 -6.69
C ALA A 407 21.62 12.17 -7.83
N GLN A 408 21.38 10.86 -7.90
CA GLN A 408 20.45 10.25 -8.87
C GLN A 408 19.01 10.65 -8.57
N MET A 409 18.59 10.60 -7.29
CA MET A 409 17.27 11.06 -6.87
C MET A 409 17.05 12.55 -7.22
N GLN A 410 18.05 13.42 -6.97
CA GLN A 410 17.97 14.81 -7.36
C GLN A 410 17.79 14.98 -8.87
N ALA A 411 18.58 14.26 -9.68
CA ALA A 411 18.45 14.33 -11.13
C ALA A 411 17.11 13.82 -11.66
N ALA A 412 16.49 12.84 -10.98
CA ALA A 412 15.16 12.33 -11.31
C ALA A 412 14.04 13.32 -10.91
N SER A 413 14.18 14.03 -9.80
CA SER A 413 13.21 15.04 -9.34
C SER A 413 13.09 16.25 -10.27
N GLU A 414 14.04 16.44 -11.18
CA GLU A 414 14.07 17.55 -12.15
C GLU A 414 13.43 17.19 -13.51
N GLN A 415 12.94 15.95 -13.68
CA GLN A 415 12.34 15.45 -14.93
C GLN A 415 10.83 15.52 -14.92
#